data_a258f5195d6702e7c9054de7786dbe6c
#
_entry.id   a258f5195d6702e7c9054de7786dbe6c
#
_cell.length_a   1.000
_cell.length_b   1.000
_cell.length_c   1.000
_cell.angle_alpha   90.00
_cell.angle_beta   90.00
_cell.angle_gamma   90.00
#
_symmetry.space_group_name_H-M   'P 1'
#
loop_
_entity.id
_entity.type
_entity.pdbx_description
1 polymer ?
#
loop_
_entity_poly.entity_id
_entity_poly.type
_entity_poly.pdbx_seq_one_letter_code
_entity_poly.pdbx_strand_id
1 'polypeptide(L)'
;MIQVQTELFVADNTGAKKIECIKVLGGSKRRYASIGDTIVVAVKEAIPKGKVKKGSVHKAVVVRVSKGIHRKDGSKVRFDNNAAVLTDDKGEPIGTRIFGPVTRELRSRGQMKIISLAPEVI
;
A
#
# COMPACT_ATOMS: atom_id res chain seq x y z
N MET A 1 8.28 -3.81 7.86
CA MET A 1 7.83 -2.49 8.35
C MET A 1 8.25 -1.40 7.38
N ILE A 2 7.37 -0.47 7.12
CA ILE A 2 7.61 0.61 6.17
C ILE A 2 7.96 1.86 6.96
N GLN A 3 9.03 2.54 6.54
CA GLN A 3 9.46 3.80 7.14
C GLN A 3 9.77 4.81 6.05
N VAL A 4 10.08 6.04 6.44
CA VAL A 4 10.49 7.07 5.48
C VAL A 4 11.69 6.57 4.67
N GLN A 5 11.66 6.81 3.36
CA GLN A 5 12.63 6.36 2.35
C GLN A 5 12.54 4.88 1.97
N THR A 6 11.60 4.12 2.50
CA THR A 6 11.37 2.75 2.03
C THR A 6 10.75 2.78 0.63
N GLU A 7 11.31 2.02 -0.30
CA GLU A 7 10.73 1.83 -1.62
C GLU A 7 9.72 0.68 -1.60
N LEU A 8 8.60 0.88 -2.31
CA LEU A 8 7.55 -0.12 -2.41
C LEU A 8 7.17 -0.31 -3.87
N PHE A 9 6.67 -1.50 -4.20
CA PHE A 9 6.00 -1.73 -5.47
C PHE A 9 4.55 -1.27 -5.38
N VAL A 10 3.97 -0.91 -6.52
CA VAL A 10 2.56 -0.52 -6.62
C VAL A 10 1.75 -1.72 -7.07
N ALA A 11 0.73 -2.06 -6.31
CA ALA A 11 -0.09 -3.26 -6.54
C ALA A 11 -1.38 -2.96 -7.30
N ASP A 12 -1.47 -1.83 -8.01
CA ASP A 12 -2.68 -1.47 -8.74
C ASP A 12 -2.37 -1.10 -10.19
N ASN A 13 -3.42 -0.77 -10.94
CA ASN A 13 -3.33 -0.45 -12.37
C ASN A 13 -3.29 1.05 -12.67
N THR A 14 -2.84 1.87 -11.72
CA THR A 14 -2.69 3.31 -11.93
C THR A 14 -1.58 3.68 -12.90
N GLY A 15 -0.67 2.76 -13.16
CA GLY A 15 0.49 3.00 -14.00
C GLY A 15 1.77 3.27 -13.24
N ALA A 16 1.70 3.58 -11.97
CA ALA A 16 2.88 3.69 -11.13
C ALA A 16 3.48 2.30 -10.89
N LYS A 17 4.81 2.19 -10.91
CA LYS A 17 5.52 0.93 -10.70
C LYS A 17 6.25 0.90 -9.36
N LYS A 18 6.96 1.98 -9.02
CA LYS A 18 7.69 2.12 -7.76
C LYS A 18 7.38 3.44 -7.09
N ILE A 19 7.24 3.38 -5.80
CA ILE A 19 6.98 4.54 -4.95
C ILE A 19 7.94 4.52 -3.77
N GLU A 20 8.18 5.69 -3.20
CA GLU A 20 9.01 5.84 -2.01
C GLU A 20 8.20 6.51 -0.91
N CYS A 21 8.24 5.94 0.29
CA CYS A 21 7.54 6.50 1.44
C CYS A 21 8.22 7.80 1.89
N ILE A 22 7.44 8.89 1.94
CA ILE A 22 7.92 10.19 2.40
C ILE A 22 7.53 10.41 3.85
N LYS A 23 6.35 9.95 4.25
CA LYS A 23 5.83 10.17 5.59
C LYS A 23 4.87 9.05 5.99
N VAL A 24 4.93 8.63 7.26
CA VAL A 24 3.98 7.70 7.84
C VAL A 24 2.93 8.50 8.59
N LEU A 25 1.66 8.35 8.19
CA LEU A 25 0.54 9.05 8.82
C LEU A 25 0.04 8.30 10.06
N GLY A 26 -0.67 8.99 10.94
CA GLY A 26 -1.29 8.37 12.12
C GLY A 26 -0.71 8.83 13.45
N GLY A 27 0.09 9.90 13.47
CA GLY A 27 0.63 10.47 14.69
C GLY A 27 1.97 11.15 14.48
N SER A 28 2.28 12.16 15.30
CA SER A 28 3.48 12.99 15.11
C SER A 28 4.79 12.24 15.35
N LYS A 29 4.77 11.14 16.10
CA LYS A 29 5.96 10.35 16.41
C LYS A 29 5.96 8.97 15.74
N ARG A 30 5.06 8.74 14.82
CA ARG A 30 4.96 7.43 14.18
C ARG A 30 6.10 7.21 13.20
N ARG A 31 6.85 6.12 13.39
CA ARG A 31 8.02 5.78 12.59
C ARG A 31 7.75 4.73 11.52
N TYR A 32 6.85 3.79 11.79
CA TYR A 32 6.67 2.61 10.95
C TYR A 32 5.22 2.43 10.56
N ALA A 33 5.01 2.00 9.32
CA ALA A 33 3.71 1.59 8.82
C ALA A 33 3.70 0.08 8.61
N SER A 34 2.54 -0.50 8.81
CA SER A 34 2.27 -1.91 8.55
C SER A 34 1.07 -2.03 7.62
N ILE A 35 0.59 -3.25 7.38
CA ILE A 35 -0.54 -3.50 6.50
C ILE A 35 -1.77 -2.73 7.00
N GLY A 36 -2.42 -2.02 6.08
CA GLY A 36 -3.60 -1.22 6.36
C GLY A 36 -3.32 0.21 6.78
N ASP A 37 -2.06 0.56 7.02
CA ASP A 37 -1.69 1.94 7.35
C ASP A 37 -1.59 2.81 6.11
N THR A 38 -1.91 4.08 6.26
CA THR A 38 -1.81 5.07 5.17
C THR A 38 -0.47 5.79 5.28
N ILE A 39 0.20 5.92 4.14
CA ILE A 39 1.47 6.65 4.04
C ILE A 39 1.38 7.66 2.91
N VAL A 40 2.28 8.65 2.92
CA VAL A 40 2.47 9.58 1.82
C VAL A 40 3.67 9.10 1.01
N VAL A 41 3.50 9.02 -0.31
CA VAL A 41 4.53 8.47 -1.20
C VAL A 41 4.80 9.40 -2.37
N ALA A 42 6.03 9.34 -2.91
CA ALA A 42 6.40 9.95 -4.17
C ALA A 42 6.56 8.86 -5.21
N VAL A 43 6.04 9.10 -6.41
CA VAL A 43 6.13 8.13 -7.52
C VAL A 43 7.52 8.24 -8.14
N LYS A 44 8.28 7.16 -8.11
CA LYS A 44 9.65 7.11 -8.66
C LYS A 44 9.71 6.53 -10.07
N GLU A 45 8.83 5.58 -10.38
CA GLU A 45 8.70 5.01 -11.72
C GLU A 45 7.23 4.87 -12.07
N ALA A 46 6.86 5.28 -13.29
CA ALA A 46 5.49 5.16 -13.79
C ALA A 46 5.52 5.05 -15.31
N ILE A 47 4.48 4.42 -15.88
CA ILE A 47 4.30 4.40 -17.33
C ILE A 47 3.84 5.79 -17.81
N PRO A 48 4.26 6.23 -19.02
CA PRO A 48 3.97 7.61 -19.48
C PRO A 48 2.48 7.94 -19.59
N LYS A 49 1.63 6.96 -19.92
CA LYS A 49 0.19 7.15 -20.13
C LYS A 49 -0.68 6.72 -18.95
N GLY A 50 -0.10 6.51 -17.78
CA GLY A 50 -0.84 6.09 -16.59
C GLY A 50 -1.65 7.22 -15.95
N LYS A 51 -2.51 6.86 -14.99
CA LYS A 51 -3.31 7.81 -14.22
C LYS A 51 -2.46 8.70 -13.31
N VAL A 52 -1.29 8.23 -12.91
CA VAL A 52 -0.35 8.97 -12.08
C VAL A 52 0.95 9.17 -12.84
N LYS A 53 1.63 10.26 -12.56
CA LYS A 53 2.87 10.65 -13.24
C LYS A 53 4.06 10.49 -12.30
N LYS A 54 5.24 10.21 -12.89
CA LYS A 54 6.51 10.20 -12.17
C LYS A 54 6.72 11.54 -11.47
N GLY A 55 7.16 11.49 -10.23
CA GLY A 55 7.41 12.68 -9.42
C GLY A 55 6.21 13.22 -8.66
N SER A 56 5.01 12.70 -8.93
CA SER A 56 3.82 13.14 -8.20
C SER A 56 3.78 12.55 -6.78
N VAL A 57 3.05 13.21 -5.89
CA VAL A 57 2.90 12.82 -4.48
C VAL A 57 1.46 12.39 -4.24
N HIS A 58 1.29 11.23 -3.64
CA HIS A 58 -0.03 10.65 -3.35
C HIS A 58 -0.05 9.99 -1.99
N LYS A 59 -1.24 9.73 -1.48
CA LYS A 59 -1.43 8.84 -0.34
C LYS A 59 -1.51 7.40 -0.84
N ALA A 60 -1.09 6.47 0.00
CA ALA A 60 -1.14 5.05 -0.33
C ALA A 60 -1.44 4.24 0.91
N VAL A 61 -2.09 3.09 0.71
CA VAL A 61 -2.37 2.12 1.78
C VAL A 61 -1.45 0.93 1.58
N VAL A 62 -0.72 0.54 2.61
CA VAL A 62 0.19 -0.60 2.56
C VAL A 62 -0.62 -1.88 2.55
N VAL A 63 -0.41 -2.73 1.55
CA VAL A 63 -1.15 -3.99 1.40
C VAL A 63 -0.29 -5.23 1.60
N ARG A 64 1.03 -5.12 1.40
CA ARG A 64 1.98 -6.22 1.62
C ARG A 64 3.25 -5.69 2.27
N VAL A 65 3.78 -6.46 3.23
CA VAL A 65 5.08 -6.15 3.85
C VAL A 65 5.95 -7.41 3.86
N SER A 66 7.22 -7.25 3.54
CA SER A 66 8.16 -8.38 3.50
C SER A 66 8.47 -8.93 4.89
N LYS A 67 8.40 -8.09 5.92
CA LYS A 67 8.57 -8.54 7.30
C LYS A 67 7.40 -9.41 7.77
N GLY A 68 6.21 -9.20 7.21
CA GLY A 68 5.01 -9.95 7.53
C GLY A 68 4.28 -9.47 8.76
N ILE A 69 3.20 -10.16 9.06
CA ILE A 69 2.36 -9.90 10.22
C ILE A 69 2.14 -11.19 11.00
N HIS A 70 2.01 -11.06 12.32
CA HIS A 70 1.61 -12.15 13.19
C HIS A 70 0.12 -12.06 13.48
N ARG A 71 -0.58 -13.19 13.37
CA ARG A 71 -2.00 -13.28 13.69
C ARG A 71 -2.21 -13.82 15.10
N LYS A 72 -3.41 -13.60 15.63
CA LYS A 72 -3.75 -14.03 17.00
C LYS A 72 -3.69 -15.54 17.20
N ASP A 73 -3.89 -16.32 16.13
CA ASP A 73 -3.85 -17.77 16.19
C ASP A 73 -2.43 -18.36 16.14
N GLY A 74 -1.41 -17.49 16.11
CA GLY A 74 -0.02 -17.89 16.03
C GLY A 74 0.54 -18.03 14.62
N SER A 75 -0.31 -17.91 13.58
CA SER A 75 0.17 -17.95 12.21
C SER A 75 0.86 -16.66 11.83
N LYS A 76 1.69 -16.71 10.78
CA LYS A 76 2.38 -15.55 10.24
C LYS A 76 2.18 -15.48 8.73
N VAL A 77 1.84 -14.30 8.23
CA VAL A 77 1.72 -14.03 6.80
C VAL A 77 2.88 -13.14 6.40
N ARG A 78 3.59 -13.53 5.36
CA ARG A 78 4.77 -12.82 4.86
C ARG A 78 4.78 -12.79 3.34
N PHE A 79 5.32 -11.71 2.78
CA PHE A 79 5.41 -11.53 1.34
C PHE A 79 6.85 -11.33 0.91
N ASP A 80 7.12 -11.50 -0.39
CA ASP A 80 8.47 -11.35 -0.93
C ASP A 80 8.91 -9.89 -0.99
N ASN A 81 7.96 -8.95 -1.04
CA ASN A 81 8.27 -7.52 -1.16
C ASN A 81 7.22 -6.69 -0.43
N ASN A 82 7.52 -5.39 -0.33
CA ASN A 82 6.57 -4.40 0.17
C ASN A 82 5.76 -3.86 -0.99
N ALA A 83 4.45 -3.71 -0.83
CA ALA A 83 3.58 -3.17 -1.85
C ALA A 83 2.47 -2.32 -1.25
N ALA A 84 2.03 -1.33 -2.02
CA ALA A 84 0.97 -0.42 -1.60
C ALA A 84 0.04 -0.13 -2.76
N VAL A 85 -1.15 0.34 -2.43
CA VAL A 85 -2.18 0.77 -3.38
C VAL A 85 -2.34 2.28 -3.25
N LEU A 86 -2.25 3.00 -4.36
CA LEU A 86 -2.41 4.45 -4.36
C LEU A 86 -3.86 4.84 -4.11
N THR A 87 -4.06 5.84 -3.27
CA THR A 87 -5.39 6.34 -2.92
C THR A 87 -5.47 7.84 -3.15
N ASP A 88 -6.69 8.35 -3.21
CA ASP A 88 -6.96 9.78 -3.26
C ASP A 88 -6.96 10.37 -1.84
N ASP A 89 -7.28 11.67 -1.73
CA ASP A 89 -7.32 12.37 -0.44
C ASP A 89 -8.41 11.83 0.48
N LYS A 90 -9.43 11.19 -0.07
CA LYS A 90 -10.53 10.59 0.69
C LYS A 90 -10.23 9.17 1.15
N GLY A 91 -9.08 8.62 0.75
CA GLY A 91 -8.70 7.25 1.09
C GLY A 91 -9.24 6.18 0.17
N GLU A 92 -9.83 6.56 -0.96
CA GLU A 92 -10.35 5.62 -1.94
C GLU A 92 -9.29 5.25 -2.98
N PRO A 93 -9.23 3.97 -3.43
CA PRO A 93 -8.26 3.59 -4.47
C PRO A 93 -8.45 4.39 -5.76
N ILE A 94 -7.34 4.88 -6.31
CA ILE A 94 -7.34 5.56 -7.61
C ILE A 94 -7.53 4.55 -8.73
N GLY A 95 -6.89 3.38 -8.62
CA GLY A 95 -6.97 2.32 -9.61
C GLY A 95 -8.26 1.53 -9.51
N THR A 96 -8.57 0.78 -10.56
CA THR A 96 -9.78 -0.05 -10.64
C THR A 96 -9.49 -1.53 -10.38
N ARG A 97 -8.21 -1.93 -10.37
CA ARG A 97 -7.79 -3.32 -10.14
C ARG A 97 -6.60 -3.37 -9.20
N ILE A 98 -6.52 -4.44 -8.44
CA ILE A 98 -5.39 -4.73 -7.57
C ILE A 98 -4.73 -6.03 -8.04
N PHE A 99 -3.41 -6.04 -8.09
CA PHE A 99 -2.62 -7.20 -8.52
C PHE A 99 -2.05 -7.93 -7.30
N GLY A 100 -2.19 -9.25 -7.31
CA GLY A 100 -1.66 -10.10 -6.26
C GLY A 100 -2.51 -10.12 -5.00
N PRO A 101 -2.09 -10.91 -4.01
CA PRO A 101 -2.87 -11.10 -2.79
C PRO A 101 -2.81 -9.89 -1.85
N VAL A 102 -3.86 -9.71 -1.08
CA VAL A 102 -3.89 -8.79 0.06
C VAL A 102 -4.30 -9.58 1.30
N THR A 103 -4.11 -9.00 2.48
CA THR A 103 -4.47 -9.68 3.72
C THR A 103 -5.84 -9.22 4.22
N ARG A 104 -6.53 -10.10 4.96
CA ARG A 104 -7.82 -9.77 5.57
C ARG A 104 -7.73 -8.73 6.68
N GLU A 105 -6.54 -8.42 7.18
CA GLU A 105 -6.32 -7.36 8.15
C GLU A 105 -6.75 -5.97 7.63
N LEU A 106 -6.79 -5.79 6.31
CA LEU A 106 -7.31 -4.55 5.71
C LEU A 106 -8.78 -4.29 6.09
N ARG A 107 -9.57 -5.34 6.31
CA ARG A 107 -10.97 -5.18 6.73
C ARG A 107 -11.08 -4.48 8.08
N SER A 108 -10.26 -4.87 9.04
CA SER A 108 -10.26 -4.25 10.37
C SER A 108 -9.73 -2.82 10.36
N ARG A 109 -9.00 -2.44 9.30
CA ARG A 109 -8.49 -1.09 9.11
C ARG A 109 -9.40 -0.21 8.26
N GLY A 110 -10.60 -0.69 7.92
CA GLY A 110 -11.58 0.07 7.16
C GLY A 110 -11.32 0.16 5.66
N GLN A 111 -10.48 -0.71 5.11
CA GLN A 111 -10.10 -0.68 3.69
C GLN A 111 -10.91 -1.68 2.85
N MET A 112 -12.23 -1.62 2.99
CA MET A 112 -13.13 -2.56 2.33
C MET A 112 -13.10 -2.47 0.80
N LYS A 113 -12.89 -1.27 0.24
CA LYS A 113 -12.81 -1.10 -1.21
C LYS A 113 -11.61 -1.81 -1.80
N ILE A 114 -10.48 -1.76 -1.10
CA ILE A 114 -9.27 -2.48 -1.52
C ILE A 114 -9.51 -3.98 -1.53
N ILE A 115 -10.15 -4.50 -0.48
CA ILE A 115 -10.49 -5.92 -0.39
C ILE A 115 -11.40 -6.34 -1.54
N SER A 116 -12.40 -5.52 -1.88
CA SER A 116 -13.35 -5.84 -2.95
C SER A 116 -12.70 -5.87 -4.33
N LEU A 117 -11.63 -5.12 -4.53
CA LEU A 117 -10.90 -5.07 -5.81
C LEU A 117 -9.81 -6.13 -5.91
N ALA A 118 -9.42 -6.75 -4.80
CA ALA A 118 -8.30 -7.69 -4.78
C ALA A 118 -8.71 -9.04 -5.36
N PRO A 119 -7.83 -9.69 -6.14
CA PRO A 119 -8.13 -11.02 -6.70
C PRO A 119 -8.08 -12.12 -5.65
N GLU A 120 -7.35 -11.92 -4.58
CA GLU A 120 -7.20 -12.91 -3.52
C GLU A 120 -6.99 -12.22 -2.17
N VAL A 121 -7.72 -12.68 -1.15
CA VAL A 121 -7.61 -12.17 0.22
C VAL A 121 -7.21 -13.33 1.13
N ILE A 122 -6.06 -13.20 1.77
CA ILE A 122 -5.53 -14.24 2.67
C ILE A 122 -5.45 -13.74 4.15
#